data_96857954754362149b4e3ba25bbc8c6b
#
_entry.id   96857954754362149b4e3ba25bbc8c6b
#
_cell.length_a   1.000
_cell.length_b   1.000
_cell.length_c   1.000
_cell.angle_alpha   90.00
_cell.angle_beta   90.00
_cell.angle_gamma   90.00
#
_symmetry.space_group_name_H-M   'P 1'
#
loop_
_entity.id
_entity.type
_entity.pdbx_description
1 polymer ?
#
loop_
_entity_poly.entity_id
_entity_poly.type
_entity_poly.pdbx_seq_one_letter_code
_entity_poly.pdbx_strand_id
1 'polypeptide(L)'
;MSIQWFPGHMAKARRMIEKELAMVDVVIELVDARIPVASKNPLLEEIIGKKRPHLIVMTKADLADPGRTAHWLRTYHDSGHGAMVLYE
;
A
#
# COMPACT_ATOMS: atom_id res chain seq x y z
N MET A 1 9.05 12.25 -3.06
CA MET A 1 8.99 12.18 -4.52
C MET A 1 7.55 12.13 -4.96
N SER A 2 7.14 13.03 -5.81
CA SER A 2 5.78 12.98 -6.36
C SER A 2 5.81 12.24 -7.69
N ILE A 3 4.87 11.32 -7.87
CA ILE A 3 4.67 10.63 -9.13
C ILE A 3 3.56 11.35 -9.86
N GLN A 4 3.88 11.88 -11.04
CA GLN A 4 2.88 12.48 -11.89
C GLN A 4 2.34 11.43 -12.86
N TRP A 5 1.05 11.19 -12.76
CA TRP A 5 0.36 10.22 -13.59
C TRP A 5 -0.43 10.93 -14.68
N PHE A 6 0.04 10.84 -15.91
CA PHE A 6 -0.75 11.31 -17.06
C PHE A 6 -1.79 10.25 -17.41
N PRO A 7 -2.96 10.65 -17.96
CA PRO A 7 -4.05 9.70 -18.25
C PRO A 7 -3.63 8.46 -19.04
N GLY A 8 -2.77 8.63 -20.04
CA GLY A 8 -2.27 7.50 -20.82
C GLY A 8 -1.40 6.55 -20.02
N HIS A 9 -0.56 7.10 -19.16
CA HIS A 9 0.31 6.31 -18.28
C HIS A 9 -0.49 5.58 -17.21
N MET A 10 -1.52 6.22 -16.68
CA MET A 10 -2.40 5.60 -15.69
C MET A 10 -3.15 4.42 -16.27
N ALA A 11 -3.68 4.55 -17.48
CA ALA A 11 -4.40 3.47 -18.15
C ALA A 11 -3.48 2.27 -18.42
N LYS A 12 -2.25 2.54 -18.86
CA LYS A 12 -1.26 1.49 -19.09
C LYS A 12 -0.87 0.78 -17.78
N ALA A 13 -0.61 1.56 -16.73
CA ALA A 13 -0.26 1.00 -15.43
C ALA A 13 -1.39 0.14 -14.87
N ARG A 14 -2.64 0.61 -14.98
CA ARG A 14 -3.81 -0.16 -14.55
C ARG A 14 -3.89 -1.50 -15.26
N ARG A 15 -3.73 -1.52 -16.57
CA ARG A 15 -3.79 -2.77 -17.37
C ARG A 15 -2.69 -3.74 -16.95
N MET A 16 -1.48 -3.23 -16.72
CA MET A 16 -0.35 -4.08 -16.28
C MET A 16 -0.61 -4.69 -14.92
N ILE A 17 -1.10 -3.88 -13.97
CA ILE A 17 -1.39 -4.35 -12.62
C ILE A 17 -2.53 -5.37 -12.63
N GLU A 18 -3.60 -5.11 -13.38
CA GLU A 18 -4.73 -6.03 -13.50
C GLU A 18 -4.29 -7.37 -14.09
N LYS A 19 -3.41 -7.35 -15.08
CA LYS A 19 -2.86 -8.56 -15.67
C LYS A 19 -2.02 -9.35 -14.66
N GLU A 20 -1.18 -8.67 -13.88
CA GLU A 20 -0.37 -9.32 -12.87
C GLU A 20 -1.19 -9.87 -11.71
N LEU A 21 -2.27 -9.17 -11.33
CA LEU A 21 -3.17 -9.63 -10.26
C LEU A 21 -3.78 -11.00 -10.57
N ALA A 22 -3.97 -11.31 -11.83
CA ALA A 22 -4.52 -12.62 -12.23
C ALA A 22 -3.56 -13.77 -11.93
N MET A 23 -2.27 -13.48 -11.70
CA MET A 23 -1.23 -14.48 -11.51
C MET A 23 -0.69 -14.54 -10.07
N VAL A 24 -1.18 -13.71 -9.17
CA VAL A 24 -0.69 -13.65 -7.79
C VAL A 24 -1.78 -14.01 -6.79
N ASP A 25 -1.37 -14.52 -5.62
CA ASP A 25 -2.29 -14.91 -4.56
C ASP A 25 -2.48 -13.81 -3.51
N VAL A 26 -1.49 -12.95 -3.35
CA VAL A 26 -1.50 -11.87 -2.37
C VAL A 26 -0.72 -10.67 -2.90
N VAL A 27 -1.15 -9.47 -2.51
CA VAL A 27 -0.43 -8.23 -2.86
C VAL A 27 0.16 -7.66 -1.58
N ILE A 28 1.45 -7.34 -1.62
CA ILE A 28 2.15 -6.70 -0.51
C ILE A 28 2.51 -5.29 -0.94
N GLU A 29 2.05 -4.31 -0.18
CA GLU A 29 2.36 -2.90 -0.41
C GLU A 29 3.30 -2.39 0.68
N LEU A 30 4.44 -1.82 0.29
CA LEU A 30 5.39 -1.23 1.22
C LEU A 30 5.04 0.24 1.44
N VAL A 31 4.86 0.63 2.69
CA VAL A 31 4.49 1.99 3.08
C VAL A 31 5.51 2.50 4.07
N ASP A 32 6.01 3.71 3.87
CA ASP A 32 6.95 4.33 4.79
C ASP A 32 6.22 4.74 6.08
N ALA A 33 6.61 4.15 7.21
CA ALA A 33 5.96 4.38 8.49
C ALA A 33 6.02 5.84 8.96
N ARG A 34 6.98 6.62 8.46
CA ARG A 34 7.12 8.04 8.79
C ARG A 34 6.04 8.90 8.13
N ILE A 35 5.60 8.51 6.93
CA ILE A 35 4.63 9.27 6.12
C ILE A 35 3.66 8.30 5.41
N PRO A 36 2.89 7.49 6.16
CA PRO A 36 2.12 6.40 5.55
C PRO A 36 1.09 6.87 4.53
N VAL A 37 0.39 7.97 4.78
CA VAL A 37 -0.61 8.48 3.85
C VAL A 37 0.04 8.96 2.55
N ALA A 38 1.16 9.68 2.64
CA ALA A 38 1.85 10.21 1.46
C ALA A 38 2.52 9.13 0.63
N SER A 39 2.97 8.04 1.27
CA SER A 39 3.68 6.97 0.57
C SER A 39 2.75 5.90 -0.02
N LYS A 40 1.48 5.90 0.36
CA LYS A 40 0.50 4.94 -0.14
C LYS A 40 0.02 5.34 -1.54
N ASN A 41 -0.16 4.34 -2.41
CA ASN A 41 -0.62 4.57 -3.78
C ASN A 41 -2.14 4.34 -3.89
N PRO A 42 -2.95 5.40 -4.08
CA PRO A 42 -4.40 5.26 -4.20
C PRO A 42 -4.84 4.43 -5.41
N LEU A 43 -4.08 4.47 -6.49
CA LEU A 43 -4.40 3.68 -7.69
C LEU A 43 -4.32 2.19 -7.41
N LEU A 44 -3.31 1.76 -6.66
CA LEU A 44 -3.17 0.36 -6.24
C LEU A 44 -4.37 -0.09 -5.42
N GLU A 45 -4.76 0.72 -4.46
CA GLU A 45 -5.91 0.44 -3.59
C GLU A 45 -7.17 0.23 -4.42
N GLU A 46 -7.41 1.10 -5.38
CA GLU A 46 -8.58 1.04 -6.26
C GLU A 46 -8.57 -0.20 -7.15
N ILE A 47 -7.42 -0.53 -7.76
CA ILE A 47 -7.31 -1.65 -8.68
C ILE A 47 -7.41 -2.98 -7.94
N ILE A 48 -6.72 -3.12 -6.82
CA ILE A 48 -6.70 -4.36 -6.04
C ILE A 48 -8.07 -4.60 -5.43
N GLY A 49 -8.65 -3.58 -4.79
CA GLY A 49 -9.94 -3.67 -4.12
C GLY A 49 -10.01 -4.92 -3.24
N LYS A 50 -11.01 -5.77 -3.49
CA LYS A 50 -11.19 -7.03 -2.78
C LYS A 50 -10.82 -8.25 -3.62
N LYS A 51 -10.16 -8.05 -4.75
CA LYS A 51 -9.82 -9.14 -5.68
C LYS A 51 -8.78 -10.09 -5.11
N ARG A 52 -7.86 -9.56 -4.33
CA ARG A 52 -6.77 -10.34 -3.70
C ARG A 52 -6.54 -9.86 -2.28
N PRO A 53 -6.05 -10.71 -1.39
CA PRO A 53 -5.59 -10.28 -0.07
C PRO A 53 -4.52 -9.20 -0.23
N HIS A 54 -4.65 -8.13 0.56
CA HIS A 54 -3.77 -6.98 0.49
C HIS A 54 -3.10 -6.80 1.85
N LEU A 55 -1.78 -6.98 1.88
CA LEU A 55 -0.98 -6.81 3.08
C LEU A 55 -0.19 -5.50 2.99
N ILE A 56 -0.32 -4.66 3.99
CA ILE A 56 0.44 -3.42 4.08
C ILE A 56 1.60 -3.63 5.05
N VAL A 57 2.82 -3.39 4.60
CA VAL A 57 4.03 -3.50 5.41
C VAL A 57 4.58 -2.09 5.63
N MET A 58 4.55 -1.64 6.88
CA MET A 58 5.07 -0.32 7.27
C MET A 58 6.57 -0.44 7.54
N THR A 59 7.37 0.10 6.64
CA THR A 59 8.83 0.06 6.74
C THR A 59 9.35 1.25 7.53
N LYS A 60 10.62 1.17 7.96
CA LYS A 60 11.33 2.26 8.66
C LYS A 60 10.64 2.68 9.95
N ALA A 61 10.01 1.75 10.63
CA ALA A 61 9.27 2.04 11.86
C ALA A 61 10.18 2.52 12.98
N ASP A 62 11.46 2.17 12.95
CA ASP A 62 12.46 2.66 13.90
C ASP A 62 12.68 4.17 13.81
N LEU A 63 12.36 4.78 12.64
CA LEU A 63 12.48 6.22 12.41
C LEU A 63 11.16 6.96 12.58
N ALA A 64 10.08 6.26 12.90
CA ALA A 64 8.74 6.82 13.00
C ALA A 64 8.32 6.96 14.47
N ASP A 65 7.32 7.83 14.70
CA ASP A 65 6.70 7.93 16.02
C ASP A 65 5.93 6.65 16.34
N PRO A 66 6.27 5.93 17.45
CA PRO A 66 5.60 4.67 17.77
C PRO A 66 4.09 4.78 17.95
N GLY A 67 3.61 5.89 18.52
CA GLY A 67 2.18 6.10 18.72
C GLY A 67 1.43 6.22 17.39
N ARG A 68 1.99 6.95 16.43
CA ARG A 68 1.41 7.09 15.10
C ARG A 68 1.48 5.78 14.32
N THR A 69 2.58 5.07 14.43
CA THR A 69 2.72 3.76 13.78
C THR A 69 1.64 2.80 14.26
N ALA A 70 1.41 2.72 15.57
CA ALA A 70 0.36 1.87 16.16
C ALA A 70 -1.03 2.30 15.68
N HIS A 71 -1.27 3.60 15.58
CA HIS A 71 -2.54 4.13 15.08
C HIS A 71 -2.81 3.69 13.64
N TRP A 72 -1.82 3.84 12.75
CA TRP A 72 -1.97 3.46 11.35
C TRP A 72 -2.10 1.96 11.17
N LEU A 73 -1.39 1.17 11.99
CA LEU A 73 -1.52 -0.28 11.97
C LEU A 73 -2.97 -0.70 12.26
N ARG A 74 -3.59 -0.12 13.28
CA ARG A 74 -4.99 -0.39 13.60
C ARG A 74 -5.92 0.07 12.51
N THR A 75 -5.66 1.24 11.94
CA THR A 75 -6.48 1.82 10.85
C THR A 75 -6.51 0.90 9.64
N TYR A 76 -5.36 0.36 9.24
CA TYR A 76 -5.30 -0.58 8.12
C TYR A 76 -6.02 -1.89 8.43
N HIS A 77 -5.86 -2.41 9.66
CA HIS A 77 -6.61 -3.61 10.07
C HIS A 77 -8.11 -3.37 10.02
N ASP A 78 -8.57 -2.24 10.53
CA ASP A 78 -10.00 -1.90 10.55
C ASP A 78 -10.56 -1.71 9.14
N SER A 79 -9.72 -1.34 8.19
CA SER A 79 -10.10 -1.22 6.78
C SER A 79 -10.11 -2.55 6.03
N GLY A 80 -9.82 -3.65 6.72
CA GLY A 80 -9.84 -4.98 6.12
C GLY A 80 -8.53 -5.41 5.48
N HIS A 81 -7.44 -4.67 5.69
CA HIS A 81 -6.12 -5.04 5.21
C HIS A 81 -5.37 -5.86 6.25
N GLY A 82 -4.55 -6.81 5.80
CA GLY A 82 -3.48 -7.31 6.64
C GLY A 82 -2.45 -6.21 6.80
N ALA A 83 -1.88 -6.04 7.98
CA ALA A 83 -0.90 -5.00 8.20
C ALA A 83 0.16 -5.47 9.20
N MET A 84 1.42 -5.09 8.95
CA MET A 84 2.52 -5.39 9.85
C MET A 84 3.54 -4.27 9.80
N VAL A 85 4.40 -4.24 10.82
CA VAL A 85 5.42 -3.22 10.98
C VAL A 85 6.79 -3.88 10.87
N LEU A 86 7.68 -3.24 10.12
CA LEU A 86 9.04 -3.71 9.94
C LEU A 86 10.01 -2.71 10.57
N TYR A 87 10.82 -3.18 11.50
CA TYR A 87 11.90 -2.42 12.13
C TYR A 87 13.23 -2.84 11.51
N GLU A 88 14.07 -1.87 11.25
CA GLU A 88 15.41 -2.13 10.75
C GLU A 88 16.46 -2.01 11.86
#